data_1f9b6fb87961e598e7fdcb2a7c00e641
#
_entry.id   1f9b6fb87961e598e7fdcb2a7c00e641
#
_cell.length_a   1.000
_cell.length_b   1.000
_cell.length_c   1.000
_cell.angle_alpha   90.00
_cell.angle_beta   90.00
_cell.angle_gamma   90.00
#
_symmetry.space_group_name_H-M   'P 1'
#
loop_
_entity.id
_entity.type
_entity.pdbx_description
1 polymer ?
#
loop_
_entity_poly.entity_id
_entity_poly.type
_entity_poly.pdbx_seq_one_letter_code
_entity_poly.pdbx_strand_id
1 'polypeptide(L)'
;MLIDSHCHLHDREFFTAEQAEEMLEHARKNGVEKIICIGTSHEDSLAAREFANTHENVYWTYGIHPENATEISLSGPRPAGPSPWAAGANSRAAALRNTPTGTFSVAPIGIGEVGLDYHYDGYDRDAQIKLFREMLDLAKEYDLPVSFHVREAYDDFFEIIKDYPEIRGVVHSFTDSKKNLKRILNETNFYIGVNGLATYSTLPTPPLERILLETDAPFLTPVPFRGIINECAYIRNIAEWLSEKLGIDLEIIEKETTKNARKLFGI
;
A
#
# COMPACT_ATOMS: atom_id res chain seq x y z
N MET A 1 0.13 -19.39 1.04
CA MET A 1 -0.86 -18.36 0.58
C MET A 1 -0.25 -16.99 0.81
N LEU A 2 -0.40 -16.07 -0.16
CA LEU A 2 0.25 -14.76 -0.18
C LEU A 2 -0.80 -13.63 -0.14
N ILE A 3 -0.37 -12.46 0.32
CA ILE A 3 -1.14 -11.21 0.23
C ILE A 3 -0.26 -10.20 -0.50
N ASP A 4 -0.78 -9.64 -1.60
CA ASP A 4 -0.17 -8.50 -2.26
C ASP A 4 -0.60 -7.23 -1.53
N SER A 5 0.31 -6.63 -0.77
CA SER A 5 -0.01 -5.51 0.10
C SER A 5 0.00 -4.14 -0.60
N HIS A 6 0.40 -4.09 -1.87
CA HIS A 6 0.43 -2.84 -2.65
C HIS A 6 0.44 -3.12 -4.15
N CYS A 7 -0.64 -2.76 -4.83
CA CYS A 7 -0.72 -2.76 -6.29
C CYS A 7 -1.74 -1.73 -6.78
N HIS A 8 -1.75 -1.47 -8.11
CA HIS A 8 -2.66 -0.56 -8.80
C HIS A 8 -3.48 -1.30 -9.88
N LEU A 9 -3.93 -2.53 -9.59
CA LEU A 9 -4.67 -3.36 -10.55
C LEU A 9 -6.00 -2.74 -11.01
N HIS A 10 -6.55 -1.81 -10.24
CA HIS A 10 -7.75 -1.05 -10.55
C HIS A 10 -7.53 0.05 -11.59
N ASP A 11 -6.28 0.46 -11.84
CA ASP A 11 -5.93 1.59 -12.70
C ASP A 11 -6.21 1.29 -14.18
N ARG A 12 -7.15 2.03 -14.75
CA ARG A 12 -7.63 1.86 -16.13
C ARG A 12 -6.73 2.53 -17.18
N GLU A 13 -5.73 3.27 -16.77
CA GLU A 13 -4.69 3.75 -17.68
C GLU A 13 -3.72 2.63 -18.07
N PHE A 14 -3.53 1.66 -17.18
CA PHE A 14 -2.62 0.52 -17.39
C PHE A 14 -3.34 -0.76 -17.79
N PHE A 15 -4.55 -1.00 -17.27
CA PHE A 15 -5.25 -2.26 -17.43
C PHE A 15 -6.66 -2.09 -17.95
N THR A 16 -7.04 -2.82 -18.99
CA THR A 16 -8.45 -2.98 -19.35
C THR A 16 -9.16 -3.82 -18.28
N ALA A 17 -10.51 -3.81 -18.30
CA ALA A 17 -11.28 -4.63 -17.38
C ALA A 17 -10.96 -6.12 -17.55
N GLU A 18 -10.85 -6.58 -18.79
CA GLU A 18 -10.53 -7.97 -19.12
C GLU A 18 -9.15 -8.37 -18.62
N GLN A 19 -8.14 -7.49 -18.80
CA GLN A 19 -6.79 -7.74 -18.29
C GLN A 19 -6.75 -7.84 -16.77
N ALA A 20 -7.47 -6.96 -16.07
CA ALA A 20 -7.53 -7.01 -14.60
C ALA A 20 -8.15 -8.34 -14.11
N GLU A 21 -9.23 -8.82 -14.76
CA GLU A 21 -9.83 -10.12 -14.43
C GLU A 21 -8.88 -11.30 -14.70
N GLU A 22 -8.18 -11.29 -15.83
CA GLU A 22 -7.18 -12.31 -16.15
C GLU A 22 -6.05 -12.33 -15.12
N MET A 23 -5.57 -11.16 -14.70
CA MET A 23 -4.52 -11.02 -13.68
C MET A 23 -4.99 -11.47 -12.30
N LEU A 24 -6.25 -11.20 -11.91
CA LEU A 24 -6.84 -11.74 -10.68
C LEU A 24 -6.89 -13.26 -10.68
N GLU A 25 -7.32 -13.84 -11.78
CA GLU A 25 -7.36 -15.31 -11.92
C GLU A 25 -5.94 -15.91 -11.91
N HIS A 26 -4.98 -15.24 -12.55
CA HIS A 26 -3.58 -15.65 -12.51
C HIS A 26 -2.99 -15.55 -11.09
N ALA A 27 -3.29 -14.48 -10.38
CA ALA A 27 -2.89 -14.30 -8.98
C ALA A 27 -3.42 -15.43 -8.08
N ARG A 28 -4.71 -15.78 -8.21
CA ARG A 28 -5.32 -16.90 -7.47
C ARG A 28 -4.63 -18.23 -7.75
N LYS A 29 -4.32 -18.53 -9.02
CA LYS A 29 -3.60 -19.75 -9.42
C LYS A 29 -2.18 -19.82 -8.84
N ASN A 30 -1.57 -18.67 -8.55
CA ASN A 30 -0.23 -18.57 -7.95
C ASN A 30 -0.27 -18.43 -6.41
N GLY A 31 -1.43 -18.67 -5.79
CA GLY A 31 -1.56 -18.73 -4.33
C GLY A 31 -1.71 -17.36 -3.66
N VAL A 32 -2.04 -16.30 -4.42
CA VAL A 32 -2.39 -14.98 -3.86
C VAL A 32 -3.82 -15.03 -3.35
N GLU A 33 -3.98 -14.83 -2.05
CA GLU A 33 -5.28 -14.91 -1.38
C GLU A 33 -6.00 -13.58 -1.37
N LYS A 34 -5.24 -12.49 -1.17
CA LYS A 34 -5.78 -11.13 -1.02
C LYS A 34 -4.90 -10.13 -1.74
N ILE A 35 -5.53 -9.07 -2.21
CA ILE A 35 -4.90 -7.98 -2.94
C ILE A 35 -5.37 -6.65 -2.34
N ILE A 36 -4.44 -5.70 -2.17
CA ILE A 36 -4.75 -4.36 -1.69
C ILE A 36 -4.47 -3.36 -2.82
N CYS A 37 -5.52 -2.81 -3.39
CA CYS A 37 -5.45 -1.73 -4.38
C CYS A 37 -5.22 -0.40 -3.67
N ILE A 38 -4.14 0.29 -4.04
CA ILE A 38 -3.69 1.50 -3.37
C ILE A 38 -4.10 2.74 -4.17
N GLY A 39 -4.84 3.65 -3.53
CA GLY A 39 -5.23 4.91 -4.16
C GLY A 39 -4.13 5.97 -4.11
N THR A 40 -3.96 6.72 -5.20
CA THR A 40 -2.91 7.75 -5.37
C THR A 40 -3.46 9.16 -5.51
N SER A 41 -4.77 9.28 -5.73
CA SER A 41 -5.53 10.53 -5.78
C SER A 41 -6.96 10.29 -5.27
N HIS A 42 -7.76 11.35 -5.15
CA HIS A 42 -9.16 11.18 -4.79
C HIS A 42 -9.93 10.33 -5.81
N GLU A 43 -9.75 10.61 -7.09
CA GLU A 43 -10.44 9.90 -8.17
C GLU A 43 -9.96 8.45 -8.27
N ASP A 44 -8.66 8.24 -8.20
CA ASP A 44 -8.06 6.92 -8.24
C ASP A 44 -8.45 6.07 -7.02
N SER A 45 -8.50 6.65 -5.82
CA SER A 45 -9.02 5.98 -4.62
C SER A 45 -10.48 5.54 -4.77
N LEU A 46 -11.31 6.34 -5.48
CA LEU A 46 -12.69 5.94 -5.77
C LEU A 46 -12.75 4.79 -6.79
N ALA A 47 -11.86 4.79 -7.79
CA ALA A 47 -11.75 3.67 -8.72
C ALA A 47 -11.29 2.38 -8.01
N ALA A 48 -10.31 2.47 -7.10
CA ALA A 48 -9.87 1.35 -6.26
C ALA A 48 -11.03 0.80 -5.41
N ARG A 49 -11.84 1.68 -4.81
CA ARG A 49 -13.06 1.28 -4.07
C ARG A 49 -14.05 0.53 -4.96
N GLU A 50 -14.35 1.06 -6.15
CA GLU A 50 -15.29 0.43 -7.07
C GLU A 50 -14.79 -0.95 -7.49
N PHE A 51 -13.50 -1.08 -7.76
CA PHE A 51 -12.87 -2.36 -8.08
C PHE A 51 -12.98 -3.33 -6.90
N ALA A 52 -12.66 -2.92 -5.68
CA ALA A 52 -12.78 -3.75 -4.49
C ALA A 52 -14.24 -4.15 -4.17
N ASN A 53 -15.22 -3.31 -4.49
CA ASN A 53 -16.64 -3.62 -4.29
C ASN A 53 -17.14 -4.75 -5.19
N THR A 54 -16.49 -5.01 -6.31
CA THR A 54 -16.91 -6.01 -7.29
C THR A 54 -16.08 -7.29 -7.23
N HIS A 55 -15.02 -7.33 -6.43
CA HIS A 55 -14.10 -8.46 -6.36
C HIS A 55 -13.89 -8.94 -4.93
N GLU A 56 -14.21 -10.21 -4.69
CA GLU A 56 -13.96 -10.85 -3.39
C GLU A 56 -12.45 -10.92 -3.09
N ASN A 57 -12.06 -10.63 -1.84
CA ASN A 57 -10.67 -10.61 -1.39
C ASN A 57 -9.78 -9.51 -2.01
N VAL A 58 -10.38 -8.52 -2.66
CA VAL A 58 -9.73 -7.27 -3.04
C VAL A 58 -10.12 -6.20 -2.04
N TYR A 59 -9.13 -5.48 -1.56
CA TYR A 59 -9.25 -4.39 -0.59
C TYR A 59 -8.70 -3.12 -1.20
N TRP A 60 -8.93 -1.98 -0.55
CA TRP A 60 -8.46 -0.70 -1.05
C TRP A 60 -8.03 0.25 0.06
N THR A 61 -7.20 1.23 -0.30
CA THR A 61 -6.79 2.33 0.56
C THR A 61 -7.21 3.66 -0.06
N TYR A 62 -7.33 4.69 0.78
CA TYR A 62 -7.52 6.06 0.34
C TYR A 62 -6.23 6.84 0.51
N GLY A 63 -5.74 7.47 -0.56
CA GLY A 63 -4.51 8.25 -0.49
C GLY A 63 -4.39 9.33 -1.55
N ILE A 64 -3.45 10.23 -1.30
CA ILE A 64 -3.02 11.24 -2.27
C ILE A 64 -1.50 11.21 -2.30
N HIS A 65 -0.96 10.77 -3.42
CA HIS A 65 0.47 10.65 -3.66
C HIS A 65 1.15 12.03 -3.58
N PRO A 66 2.37 12.14 -3.05
CA PRO A 66 3.06 13.42 -2.89
C PRO A 66 3.24 14.21 -4.20
N GLU A 67 3.30 13.57 -5.37
CA GLU A 67 3.34 14.25 -6.66
C GLU A 67 2.09 15.10 -6.94
N ASN A 68 0.96 14.75 -6.34
CA ASN A 68 -0.32 15.46 -6.48
C ASN A 68 -0.50 16.58 -5.44
N ALA A 69 0.54 16.88 -4.63
CA ALA A 69 0.42 17.82 -3.51
C ALA A 69 0.09 19.28 -3.93
N THR A 70 0.49 19.69 -5.13
CA THR A 70 0.23 21.04 -5.65
C THR A 70 -1.12 21.19 -6.32
N GLU A 71 -1.72 20.10 -6.80
CA GLU A 71 -2.99 20.11 -7.51
C GLU A 71 -4.18 20.14 -6.54
N ILE A 72 -3.97 19.70 -5.31
CA ILE A 72 -5.01 19.54 -4.30
C ILE A 72 -4.79 20.54 -3.19
N SER A 73 -5.36 21.74 -3.34
CA SER A 73 -5.78 22.49 -2.16
C SER A 73 -6.93 21.70 -1.54
N LEU A 74 -6.71 21.01 -0.41
CA LEU A 74 -7.77 20.43 0.44
C LEU A 74 -8.71 21.50 1.02
N SER A 75 -8.64 22.75 0.49
CA SER A 75 -9.60 23.83 0.67
C SER A 75 -10.92 23.63 -0.10
N GLY A 76 -11.05 22.54 -0.87
CA GLY A 76 -12.36 22.05 -1.28
C GLY A 76 -13.13 21.59 -0.04
N PRO A 77 -14.48 21.72 0.01
CA PRO A 77 -15.23 21.26 1.15
C PRO A 77 -14.86 19.79 1.39
N ARG A 78 -14.21 19.52 2.56
CA ARG A 78 -14.30 18.17 3.11
C ARG A 78 -15.77 17.79 2.99
N PRO A 79 -16.12 16.61 2.47
CA PRO A 79 -17.54 16.26 2.41
C PRO A 79 -18.13 16.56 3.77
N ALA A 80 -18.95 17.64 3.82
CA ALA A 80 -19.57 18.10 5.05
C ALA A 80 -20.62 17.06 5.43
N GLY A 81 -20.28 16.20 6.35
CA GLY A 81 -21.11 15.10 6.82
C GLY A 81 -20.19 14.01 7.37
N PRO A 82 -20.74 13.03 8.10
CA PRO A 82 -19.96 11.85 8.41
C PRO A 82 -19.42 11.31 7.08
N SER A 83 -18.09 11.23 6.99
CA SER A 83 -17.38 10.69 5.83
C SER A 83 -18.18 9.51 5.27
N PRO A 84 -18.36 9.37 3.95
CA PRO A 84 -19.08 8.23 3.37
C PRO A 84 -18.62 6.87 3.90
N TRP A 85 -17.41 6.82 4.49
CA TRP A 85 -16.84 5.65 5.15
C TRP A 85 -16.86 5.70 6.70
N ALA A 86 -17.22 6.84 7.34
CA ALA A 86 -17.28 6.96 8.81
C ALA A 86 -18.36 6.08 9.46
N ALA A 87 -19.33 5.63 8.72
CA ALA A 87 -20.36 4.72 9.23
C ALA A 87 -19.85 3.30 9.56
N GLY A 88 -18.58 2.99 9.29
CA GLY A 88 -17.99 1.67 9.45
C GLY A 88 -16.80 1.54 10.42
N ALA A 89 -16.20 2.65 10.87
CA ALA A 89 -14.95 2.61 11.62
C ALA A 89 -15.03 1.91 12.99
N ASN A 90 -16.20 1.75 13.56
CA ASN A 90 -16.37 1.13 14.89
C ASN A 90 -16.90 -0.30 14.90
N SER A 91 -17.11 -0.94 13.77
CA SER A 91 -17.28 -2.39 13.70
C SER A 91 -17.13 -2.90 12.27
N ARG A 92 -16.17 -3.79 12.04
CA ARG A 92 -16.04 -4.58 10.81
C ARG A 92 -17.34 -5.28 10.39
N ALA A 93 -18.24 -5.54 11.35
CA ALA A 93 -19.56 -6.11 11.12
C ALA A 93 -20.58 -5.10 10.59
N ALA A 94 -20.33 -3.78 10.69
CA ALA A 94 -21.26 -2.75 10.23
C ALA A 94 -21.05 -2.34 8.76
N ALA A 95 -19.86 -2.60 8.20
CA ALA A 95 -19.54 -2.32 6.79
C ALA A 95 -20.28 -3.25 5.81
N LEU A 96 -20.88 -4.34 6.31
CA LEU A 96 -21.70 -5.28 5.53
C LEU A 96 -23.19 -4.92 5.51
N ARG A 97 -23.56 -3.66 5.73
CA ARG A 97 -24.96 -3.29 5.64
C ARG A 97 -25.36 -3.02 4.20
N ASN A 98 -26.31 -3.80 3.72
CA ASN A 98 -27.01 -3.63 2.45
C ASN A 98 -27.41 -2.16 2.24
N THR A 99 -26.80 -1.51 1.23
CA THR A 99 -27.45 -0.34 0.65
C THR A 99 -28.71 -0.80 -0.07
N PRO A 100 -29.75 0.05 -0.19
CA PRO A 100 -31.00 -0.31 -0.89
C PRO A 100 -30.80 -0.72 -2.35
N THR A 101 -29.62 -0.55 -2.92
CA THR A 101 -29.23 -0.87 -4.29
C THR A 101 -28.43 -2.18 -4.43
N GLY A 102 -28.23 -2.93 -3.33
CA GLY A 102 -27.52 -4.21 -3.38
C GLY A 102 -25.99 -4.10 -3.64
N THR A 103 -25.41 -2.91 -3.62
CA THR A 103 -23.97 -2.69 -3.75
C THR A 103 -23.32 -2.69 -2.37
N PHE A 104 -22.32 -3.54 -2.17
CA PHE A 104 -21.48 -3.55 -0.97
C PHE A 104 -20.56 -2.32 -0.99
N SER A 105 -20.69 -1.41 -0.05
CA SER A 105 -19.70 -0.34 0.13
C SER A 105 -18.66 -0.83 1.13
N VAL A 106 -17.49 -1.24 0.63
CA VAL A 106 -16.36 -1.65 1.48
C VAL A 106 -15.63 -0.39 1.94
N ALA A 107 -15.43 -0.23 3.25
CA ALA A 107 -14.61 0.85 3.79
C ALA A 107 -13.13 0.65 3.42
N PRO A 108 -12.33 1.73 3.29
CA PRO A 108 -10.90 1.59 3.10
C PRO A 108 -10.27 0.88 4.31
N ILE A 109 -9.26 0.06 4.05
CA ILE A 109 -8.54 -0.67 5.11
C ILE A 109 -7.27 0.06 5.56
N GLY A 110 -6.93 1.15 4.92
CA GLY A 110 -5.75 1.97 5.21
C GLY A 110 -5.80 3.33 4.51
N ILE A 111 -4.88 4.19 4.90
CA ILE A 111 -4.55 5.44 4.22
C ILE A 111 -3.29 5.20 3.40
N GLY A 112 -3.33 5.57 2.13
CA GLY A 112 -2.19 5.40 1.21
C GLY A 112 -2.64 5.29 -0.24
N GLU A 113 -1.74 5.67 -1.12
CA GLU A 113 -0.32 6.00 -0.95
C GLU A 113 -0.15 7.46 -0.55
N VAL A 114 0.64 7.71 0.49
CA VAL A 114 0.88 9.05 1.03
C VAL A 114 2.31 9.18 1.54
N GLY A 115 2.87 10.37 1.52
CA GLY A 115 4.22 10.56 2.02
C GLY A 115 4.96 11.72 1.37
N LEU A 116 6.25 11.48 1.06
CA LEU A 116 7.16 12.48 0.53
C LEU A 116 8.00 11.90 -0.61
N ASP A 117 8.08 12.64 -1.72
CA ASP A 117 8.95 12.33 -2.87
C ASP A 117 9.75 13.58 -3.27
N TYR A 118 11.07 13.52 -3.08
CA TYR A 118 11.98 14.63 -3.44
C TYR A 118 12.88 14.27 -4.62
N HIS A 119 12.55 13.22 -5.34
CA HIS A 119 13.36 12.71 -6.43
C HIS A 119 13.28 13.56 -7.70
N TYR A 120 12.08 14.06 -8.04
CA TYR A 120 11.90 14.80 -9.29
C TYR A 120 12.15 16.29 -9.09
N ASP A 121 12.89 16.90 -10.05
CA ASP A 121 13.13 18.34 -10.03
C ASP A 121 11.80 19.13 -10.01
N GLY A 122 11.74 20.16 -9.16
CA GLY A 122 10.58 21.04 -9.07
C GLY A 122 9.51 20.60 -8.08
N TYR A 123 9.77 19.57 -7.24
CA TYR A 123 8.85 19.22 -6.16
C TYR A 123 8.62 20.41 -5.19
N ASP A 124 7.42 20.53 -4.69
CA ASP A 124 7.07 21.50 -3.64
C ASP A 124 7.13 20.81 -2.27
N ARG A 125 8.27 20.96 -1.59
CA ARG A 125 8.50 20.36 -0.27
C ARG A 125 7.44 20.75 0.75
N ASP A 126 7.07 22.04 0.81
CA ASP A 126 6.15 22.52 1.83
C ASP A 126 4.71 22.05 1.56
N ALA A 127 4.31 21.99 0.28
CA ALA A 127 3.04 21.40 -0.11
C ALA A 127 2.97 19.90 0.23
N GLN A 128 4.03 19.13 -0.06
CA GLN A 128 4.09 17.71 0.28
C GLN A 128 4.03 17.47 1.79
N ILE A 129 4.80 18.22 2.58
CA ILE A 129 4.77 18.13 4.05
C ILE A 129 3.39 18.43 4.60
N LYS A 130 2.74 19.48 4.09
CA LYS A 130 1.38 19.85 4.48
C LYS A 130 0.40 18.73 4.18
N LEU A 131 0.40 18.23 2.95
CA LEU A 131 -0.47 17.13 2.52
C LEU A 131 -0.23 15.87 3.37
N PHE A 132 1.04 15.51 3.59
CA PHE A 132 1.39 14.33 4.37
C PHE A 132 0.83 14.41 5.80
N ARG A 133 0.98 15.57 6.48
CA ARG A 133 0.39 15.77 7.81
C ARG A 133 -1.13 15.66 7.80
N GLU A 134 -1.81 16.21 6.80
CA GLU A 134 -3.27 16.10 6.66
C GLU A 134 -3.71 14.64 6.46
N MET A 135 -2.95 13.83 5.73
CA MET A 135 -3.23 12.40 5.55
C MET A 135 -2.94 11.59 6.83
N LEU A 136 -1.93 11.97 7.61
CA LEU A 136 -1.66 11.35 8.91
C LEU A 136 -2.76 11.69 9.93
N ASP A 137 -3.26 12.92 9.94
CA ASP A 137 -4.40 13.32 10.76
C ASP A 137 -5.65 12.51 10.43
N LEU A 138 -5.87 12.24 9.13
CA LEU A 138 -6.97 11.38 8.67
C LEU A 138 -6.77 9.92 9.13
N ALA A 139 -5.55 9.39 9.00
CA ALA A 139 -5.24 8.04 9.46
C ALA A 139 -5.46 7.88 10.98
N LYS A 140 -5.07 8.88 11.75
CA LYS A 140 -5.30 8.95 13.20
C LYS A 140 -6.79 9.06 13.55
N GLU A 141 -7.54 9.92 12.87
CA GLU A 141 -8.98 10.11 13.08
C GLU A 141 -9.76 8.80 12.91
N TYR A 142 -9.38 7.99 11.92
CA TYR A 142 -10.09 6.74 11.59
C TYR A 142 -9.41 5.47 12.12
N ASP A 143 -8.30 5.59 12.86
CA ASP A 143 -7.47 4.46 13.34
C ASP A 143 -7.06 3.50 12.21
N LEU A 144 -6.68 4.04 11.06
CA LEU A 144 -6.28 3.29 9.88
C LEU A 144 -4.74 3.20 9.78
N PRO A 145 -4.19 2.06 9.34
CA PRO A 145 -2.77 1.96 9.02
C PRO A 145 -2.42 2.75 7.75
N VAL A 146 -1.14 3.08 7.59
CA VAL A 146 -0.67 3.91 6.48
C VAL A 146 0.30 3.14 5.58
N SER A 147 0.10 3.25 4.25
CA SER A 147 1.10 2.87 3.25
C SER A 147 1.90 4.12 2.85
N PHE A 148 3.16 4.17 3.31
CA PHE A 148 4.02 5.33 3.14
C PHE A 148 4.84 5.26 1.86
N HIS A 149 4.80 6.29 1.05
CA HIS A 149 5.75 6.58 0.00
C HIS A 149 6.88 7.48 0.55
N VAL A 150 8.12 7.02 0.52
CA VAL A 150 9.26 7.83 0.99
C VAL A 150 10.43 7.69 0.03
N ARG A 151 10.67 8.73 -0.78
CA ARG A 151 11.74 8.73 -1.76
C ARG A 151 12.62 9.97 -1.60
N GLU A 152 13.90 9.76 -1.26
CA GLU A 152 14.88 10.82 -1.02
C GLU A 152 14.48 11.86 0.06
N ALA A 153 13.52 11.50 0.95
CA ALA A 153 12.87 12.41 1.90
C ALA A 153 12.88 11.89 3.36
N TYR A 154 13.75 10.93 3.69
CA TYR A 154 13.72 10.24 4.99
C TYR A 154 13.95 11.16 6.20
N ASP A 155 14.73 12.24 6.06
CA ASP A 155 14.96 13.13 7.20
C ASP A 155 13.69 13.89 7.60
N ASP A 156 12.94 14.43 6.64
CA ASP A 156 11.65 15.07 6.89
C ASP A 156 10.60 14.03 7.32
N PHE A 157 10.60 12.86 6.70
CA PHE A 157 9.71 11.76 7.09
C PHE A 157 9.83 11.44 8.58
N PHE A 158 11.04 11.20 9.07
CA PHE A 158 11.26 10.90 10.48
C PHE A 158 10.92 12.07 11.40
N GLU A 159 11.17 13.31 10.96
CA GLU A 159 10.83 14.49 11.74
C GLU A 159 9.31 14.64 11.93
N ILE A 160 8.55 14.33 10.87
CA ILE A 160 7.08 14.38 10.91
C ILE A 160 6.50 13.23 11.74
N ILE A 161 7.00 11.99 11.53
CA ILE A 161 6.45 10.80 12.20
C ILE A 161 6.61 10.84 13.71
N LYS A 162 7.57 11.56 14.26
CA LYS A 162 7.70 11.77 15.71
C LYS A 162 6.45 12.40 16.35
N ASP A 163 5.72 13.20 15.59
CA ASP A 163 4.48 13.84 16.05
C ASP A 163 3.28 12.87 16.04
N TYR A 164 3.45 11.65 15.48
CA TYR A 164 2.39 10.66 15.28
C TYR A 164 2.79 9.27 15.81
N PRO A 165 3.12 9.13 17.10
CA PRO A 165 3.66 7.88 17.67
C PRO A 165 2.67 6.72 17.64
N GLU A 166 1.38 6.97 17.50
CA GLU A 166 0.31 5.97 17.43
C GLU A 166 0.10 5.39 16.03
N ILE A 167 0.63 6.02 14.98
CA ILE A 167 0.43 5.58 13.61
C ILE A 167 1.11 4.23 13.38
N ARG A 168 0.38 3.34 12.74
CA ARG A 168 0.84 2.05 12.25
C ARG A 168 0.99 2.12 10.73
N GLY A 169 1.95 1.44 10.15
CA GLY A 169 2.10 1.50 8.70
C GLY A 169 3.15 0.59 8.11
N VAL A 170 3.30 0.72 6.82
CA VAL A 170 4.35 0.09 6.01
C VAL A 170 5.04 1.17 5.19
N VAL A 171 6.37 1.19 5.22
CA VAL A 171 7.15 1.94 4.23
C VAL A 171 7.21 1.07 2.98
N HIS A 172 6.33 1.40 2.03
CA HIS A 172 6.21 0.67 0.78
C HIS A 172 7.46 0.87 -0.09
N SER A 173 7.76 -0.08 -0.94
CA SER A 173 8.85 -0.02 -1.94
C SER A 173 10.18 0.50 -1.36
N PHE A 174 10.62 -0.06 -0.23
CA PHE A 174 11.81 0.44 0.44
C PHE A 174 13.06 0.25 -0.43
N THR A 175 13.65 1.35 -0.85
CA THR A 175 14.81 1.39 -1.78
C THR A 175 16.00 2.18 -1.25
N ASP A 176 16.05 2.43 0.05
CA ASP A 176 17.05 3.30 0.67
C ASP A 176 18.17 2.51 1.38
N SER A 177 19.00 3.22 2.09
CA SER A 177 20.21 2.78 2.74
C SER A 177 19.98 1.91 3.98
N LYS A 178 21.00 1.13 4.36
CA LYS A 178 21.02 0.42 5.66
C LYS A 178 20.84 1.37 6.86
N LYS A 179 21.25 2.64 6.73
CA LYS A 179 21.07 3.64 7.79
C LYS A 179 19.60 3.92 8.01
N ASN A 180 18.85 4.21 6.95
CA ASN A 180 17.42 4.51 7.06
C ASN A 180 16.60 3.27 7.40
N LEU A 181 16.97 2.08 6.89
CA LEU A 181 16.35 0.83 7.37
C LEU A 181 16.48 0.68 8.89
N LYS A 182 17.70 0.89 9.44
CA LYS A 182 17.92 0.82 10.89
C LYS A 182 17.10 1.85 11.65
N ARG A 183 16.94 3.05 11.11
CA ARG A 183 16.10 4.09 11.73
C ARG A 183 14.63 3.64 11.78
N ILE A 184 14.08 3.15 10.66
CA ILE A 184 12.70 2.63 10.66
C ILE A 184 12.52 1.53 11.70
N LEU A 185 13.44 0.57 11.76
CA LEU A 185 13.35 -0.56 12.68
C LEU A 185 13.47 -0.18 14.16
N ASN A 186 14.26 0.86 14.48
CA ASN A 186 14.53 1.27 15.86
C ASN A 186 13.60 2.39 16.37
N GLU A 187 13.19 3.29 15.48
CA GLU A 187 12.44 4.49 15.84
C GLU A 187 10.92 4.32 15.62
N THR A 188 10.51 3.27 14.89
CA THR A 188 9.10 3.00 14.56
C THR A 188 8.74 1.52 14.69
N ASN A 189 7.44 1.24 14.67
CA ASN A 189 6.90 -0.13 14.53
C ASN A 189 6.45 -0.45 13.10
N PHE A 190 6.90 0.30 12.09
CA PHE A 190 6.46 0.15 10.71
C PHE A 190 7.00 -1.12 10.08
N TYR A 191 6.23 -1.71 9.21
CA TYR A 191 6.65 -2.75 8.29
C TYR A 191 7.42 -2.15 7.11
N ILE A 192 8.07 -3.02 6.36
CA ILE A 192 8.86 -2.67 5.18
C ILE A 192 8.29 -3.44 4.00
N GLY A 193 7.88 -2.72 2.96
CA GLY A 193 7.44 -3.28 1.69
C GLY A 193 8.62 -3.80 0.89
N VAL A 194 8.54 -5.05 0.46
CA VAL A 194 9.54 -5.70 -0.40
C VAL A 194 8.87 -6.14 -1.68
N ASN A 195 9.31 -5.56 -2.79
CA ASN A 195 8.78 -5.80 -4.13
C ASN A 195 9.81 -6.35 -5.12
N GLY A 196 9.44 -6.39 -6.38
CA GLY A 196 10.27 -6.93 -7.46
C GLY A 196 11.63 -6.27 -7.60
N LEU A 197 11.77 -4.99 -7.23
CA LEU A 197 13.05 -4.27 -7.28
C LEU A 197 14.13 -4.97 -6.45
N ALA A 198 13.77 -5.59 -5.33
CA ALA A 198 14.71 -6.30 -4.48
C ALA A 198 15.39 -7.47 -5.19
N THR A 199 14.75 -8.06 -6.20
CA THR A 199 15.26 -9.23 -6.93
C THR A 199 16.46 -8.90 -7.86
N TYR A 200 16.66 -7.63 -8.19
CA TYR A 200 17.74 -7.18 -9.10
C TYR A 200 18.53 -5.96 -8.60
N SER A 201 18.31 -5.56 -7.35
CA SER A 201 19.03 -4.44 -6.71
C SER A 201 19.75 -4.91 -5.45
N THR A 202 20.79 -4.15 -5.05
CA THR A 202 21.49 -4.43 -3.81
C THR A 202 20.87 -3.63 -2.66
N LEU A 203 19.70 -4.07 -2.21
CA LEU A 203 19.00 -3.44 -1.09
C LEU A 203 19.26 -4.18 0.23
N PRO A 204 19.22 -3.47 1.36
CA PRO A 204 19.29 -4.11 2.66
C PRO A 204 18.00 -4.90 2.93
N THR A 205 18.14 -6.14 3.36
CA THR A 205 17.01 -7.01 3.66
C THR A 205 16.52 -6.79 5.10
N PRO A 206 15.24 -6.43 5.30
CA PRO A 206 14.66 -6.29 6.64
C PRO A 206 14.53 -7.66 7.34
N PRO A 207 14.35 -7.69 8.69
CA PRO A 207 14.00 -8.91 9.39
C PRO A 207 12.59 -9.38 8.99
N LEU A 208 12.41 -10.70 8.87
CA LEU A 208 11.20 -11.30 8.30
C LEU A 208 9.90 -10.87 9.00
N GLU A 209 9.96 -10.69 10.31
CA GLU A 209 8.82 -10.23 11.12
C GLU A 209 8.38 -8.78 10.84
N ARG A 210 9.15 -8.05 10.02
CA ARG A 210 8.88 -6.67 9.63
C ARG A 210 8.63 -6.53 8.11
N ILE A 211 8.57 -7.64 7.36
CA ILE A 211 8.37 -7.61 5.90
C ILE A 211 6.88 -7.75 5.56
N LEU A 212 6.41 -6.90 4.65
CA LEU A 212 5.27 -7.16 3.79
C LEU A 212 5.76 -7.43 2.37
N LEU A 213 5.13 -8.37 1.68
CA LEU A 213 5.35 -8.57 0.26
C LEU A 213 4.35 -7.76 -0.54
N GLU A 214 4.81 -7.20 -1.63
CA GLU A 214 4.01 -6.37 -2.53
C GLU A 214 4.54 -6.48 -3.96
N THR A 215 3.70 -6.19 -4.95
CA THR A 215 4.15 -6.17 -6.34
C THR A 215 4.45 -4.78 -6.85
N ASP A 216 3.68 -3.81 -6.42
CA ASP A 216 3.62 -2.47 -7.00
C ASP A 216 3.21 -2.52 -8.50
N ALA A 217 2.41 -3.55 -8.87
CA ALA A 217 1.94 -3.70 -10.24
C ALA A 217 1.12 -2.47 -10.69
N PRO A 218 1.39 -1.93 -11.88
CA PRO A 218 2.08 -2.49 -13.05
C PRO A 218 3.61 -2.31 -13.09
N PHE A 219 4.19 -1.71 -12.05
CA PHE A 219 5.59 -1.32 -11.98
C PHE A 219 6.47 -2.43 -11.38
N LEU A 220 7.79 -2.25 -11.41
CA LEU A 220 8.80 -2.98 -10.64
C LEU A 220 8.79 -4.51 -10.81
N THR A 221 8.53 -4.99 -12.03
CA THR A 221 8.46 -6.42 -12.36
C THR A 221 9.70 -7.18 -11.90
N PRO A 222 9.57 -8.28 -11.12
CA PRO A 222 10.70 -9.05 -10.62
C PRO A 222 11.42 -9.85 -11.72
N VAL A 223 12.65 -10.30 -11.42
CA VAL A 223 13.31 -11.35 -12.21
C VAL A 223 12.49 -12.64 -12.05
N PRO A 224 12.31 -13.47 -13.15
CA PRO A 224 12.90 -13.32 -14.49
C PRO A 224 12.06 -12.47 -15.46
N PHE A 225 10.98 -11.85 -15.02
CA PHE A 225 9.97 -11.22 -15.87
C PHE A 225 10.24 -9.75 -16.19
N ARG A 226 11.44 -9.24 -15.92
CA ARG A 226 11.78 -7.85 -16.23
C ARG A 226 11.53 -7.46 -17.67
N GLY A 227 10.98 -6.25 -17.88
CA GLY A 227 10.69 -5.72 -19.21
C GLY A 227 9.28 -5.98 -19.73
N ILE A 228 8.46 -6.67 -18.96
CA ILE A 228 7.01 -6.78 -19.18
C ILE A 228 6.24 -6.09 -18.03
N ILE A 229 4.96 -5.84 -18.25
CA ILE A 229 4.07 -5.28 -17.22
C ILE A 229 4.01 -6.24 -16.03
N ASN A 230 4.13 -5.68 -14.82
CA ASN A 230 4.03 -6.45 -13.59
C ASN A 230 2.58 -6.83 -13.27
N GLU A 231 2.40 -7.91 -12.54
CA GLU A 231 1.09 -8.39 -12.10
C GLU A 231 1.17 -9.01 -10.69
N CYS A 232 0.04 -9.04 -9.98
CA CYS A 232 -0.02 -9.54 -8.59
C CYS A 232 0.44 -11.01 -8.45
N ALA A 233 0.35 -11.82 -9.51
CA ALA A 233 0.84 -13.20 -9.51
C ALA A 233 2.35 -13.30 -9.26
N TYR A 234 3.12 -12.29 -9.68
CA TYR A 234 4.57 -12.31 -9.55
C TYR A 234 5.08 -12.05 -8.12
N ILE A 235 4.18 -11.77 -7.17
CA ILE A 235 4.54 -11.77 -5.75
C ILE A 235 5.11 -13.12 -5.30
N ARG A 236 4.71 -14.21 -5.97
CA ARG A 236 5.27 -15.55 -5.77
C ARG A 236 6.78 -15.58 -6.01
N ASN A 237 7.24 -14.96 -7.08
CA ASN A 237 8.66 -14.89 -7.42
C ASN A 237 9.45 -14.04 -6.42
N ILE A 238 8.82 -13.00 -5.86
CA ILE A 238 9.42 -12.18 -4.80
C ILE A 238 9.56 -13.01 -3.52
N ALA A 239 8.56 -13.81 -3.16
CA ALA A 239 8.60 -14.71 -2.01
C ALA A 239 9.69 -15.80 -2.18
N GLU A 240 9.79 -16.39 -3.35
CA GLU A 240 10.82 -17.39 -3.71
C GLU A 240 12.23 -16.79 -3.61
N TRP A 241 12.43 -15.61 -4.19
CA TRP A 241 13.68 -14.87 -4.06
C TRP A 241 14.04 -14.58 -2.60
N LEU A 242 13.06 -14.15 -1.79
CA LEU A 242 13.28 -13.86 -0.37
C LEU A 242 13.65 -15.13 0.42
N SER A 243 13.00 -16.25 0.09
CA SER A 243 13.31 -17.58 0.65
C SER A 243 14.77 -17.97 0.39
N GLU A 244 15.22 -17.87 -0.84
CA GLU A 244 16.61 -18.13 -1.23
C GLU A 244 17.59 -17.14 -0.54
N LYS A 245 17.24 -15.86 -0.52
CA LYS A 245 18.07 -14.79 0.05
C LYS A 245 18.31 -14.96 1.55
N LEU A 246 17.29 -15.40 2.28
CA LEU A 246 17.34 -15.60 3.74
C LEU A 246 17.75 -17.03 4.13
N GLY A 247 17.69 -18.00 3.23
CA GLY A 247 17.88 -19.42 3.53
C GLY A 247 16.75 -19.97 4.42
N ILE A 248 15.52 -19.48 4.24
CA ILE A 248 14.33 -19.85 5.01
C ILE A 248 13.32 -20.51 4.06
N ASP A 249 12.67 -21.58 4.52
CA ASP A 249 11.66 -22.28 3.72
C ASP A 249 10.55 -21.33 3.24
N LEU A 250 10.16 -21.49 1.97
CA LEU A 250 9.15 -20.65 1.33
C LEU A 250 7.82 -20.62 2.10
N GLU A 251 7.40 -21.74 2.66
CA GLU A 251 6.18 -21.79 3.49
C GLU A 251 6.27 -20.89 4.73
N ILE A 252 7.46 -20.74 5.32
CA ILE A 252 7.70 -19.83 6.46
C ILE A 252 7.63 -18.38 5.98
N ILE A 253 8.24 -18.06 4.83
CA ILE A 253 8.16 -16.73 4.21
C ILE A 253 6.70 -16.36 3.97
N GLU A 254 5.95 -17.21 3.25
CA GLU A 254 4.54 -16.99 2.96
C GLU A 254 3.72 -16.77 4.26
N LYS A 255 3.91 -17.63 5.25
CA LYS A 255 3.17 -17.58 6.51
C LYS A 255 3.44 -16.29 7.29
N GLU A 256 4.71 -15.92 7.47
CA GLU A 256 5.04 -14.75 8.28
C GLU A 256 4.69 -13.45 7.57
N THR A 257 4.94 -13.30 6.26
CA THR A 257 4.58 -12.08 5.52
C THR A 257 3.07 -11.91 5.41
N THR A 258 2.31 -12.99 5.20
CA THR A 258 0.84 -12.97 5.24
C THR A 258 0.30 -12.59 6.61
N LYS A 259 0.87 -13.15 7.69
CA LYS A 259 0.52 -12.80 9.07
C LYS A 259 0.79 -11.32 9.36
N ASN A 260 1.91 -10.79 8.88
CA ASN A 260 2.27 -9.37 9.02
C ASN A 260 1.25 -8.48 8.33
N ALA A 261 0.89 -8.77 7.07
CA ALA A 261 -0.12 -8.02 6.33
C ALA A 261 -1.49 -8.06 7.01
N ARG A 262 -1.92 -9.25 7.45
CA ARG A 262 -3.17 -9.42 8.21
C ARG A 262 -3.17 -8.62 9.52
N LYS A 263 -2.04 -8.61 10.22
CA LYS A 263 -1.89 -7.87 11.47
C LYS A 263 -1.97 -6.37 11.25
N LEU A 264 -1.31 -5.85 10.20
CA LEU A 264 -1.30 -4.42 9.90
C LEU A 264 -2.69 -3.94 9.45
N PHE A 265 -3.22 -4.54 8.41
CA PHE A 265 -4.46 -4.12 7.76
C PHE A 265 -5.72 -4.74 8.39
N GLY A 266 -5.53 -5.76 9.24
CA GLY A 266 -6.61 -6.43 9.94
C GLY A 266 -7.53 -7.23 9.00
N ILE A 267 -7.07 -7.85 7.94
CA ILE A 267 -7.81 -8.60 6.90
C ILE A 267 -7.57 -10.09 6.98
#